data_b96a5c1bf4dd2f0299bff0346e6c644d
#
_entry.id   b96a5c1bf4dd2f0299bff0346e6c644d
#
_cell.length_a   1.000
_cell.length_b   1.000
_cell.length_c   1.000
_cell.angle_alpha   90.00
_cell.angle_beta   90.00
_cell.angle_gamma   90.00
#
_symmetry.space_group_name_H-M   'P 1'
#
loop_
_entity.id
_entity.type
_entity.pdbx_description
1 polymer ?
#
loop_
_entity_poly.entity_id
_entity_poly.type
_entity_poly.pdbx_seq_one_letter_code
_entity_poly.pdbx_strand_id
1 'polypeptide(L)'
;MAFERRKSKEVRIGNLTIGGNSPIAVQSMLNIPAHDIEGSVRQAKALEKAGCQIIRAAIPDVDAVKLIPALKEAVKVPIVADIHFDYRLALESISAGVDKIRINPGNIGSKDRVKAVADACANNGIPIRVGVNSGSIEKDILAKYGAPTAQALVDSAMGHVRLLEECDFDNIVISLKSSDVPMTVEAYELISQICDYPLHVGITEAGTWKMSLVKSSVGIGSLLLHGIGDTIRVSMTDDPVKEVAAGYDILRATGAKKDCVQIVSCPTCGRTKIDLISLANAVEERLASCNKPIKVAVMGCAVNGPGEAREADIGIAGGDGCALIFKKGQIIKKVPESEVLDSLMEEIDKL
;
A
#
# COMPACT_ATOMS: atom_id res chain seq x y z
N MET A 1 -16.79 13.94 4.19
CA MET A 1 -17.16 13.62 2.80
C MET A 1 -16.35 12.40 2.40
N ALA A 2 -16.97 11.30 1.98
CA ALA A 2 -16.22 10.23 1.37
C ALA A 2 -15.86 10.70 -0.04
N PHE A 3 -14.59 10.85 -0.33
CA PHE A 3 -14.13 11.17 -1.68
C PHE A 3 -14.56 10.02 -2.62
N GLU A 4 -15.18 10.36 -3.74
CA GLU A 4 -15.54 9.37 -4.74
C GLU A 4 -14.25 8.84 -5.38
N ARG A 5 -14.07 7.53 -5.36
CA ARG A 5 -12.90 6.91 -5.94
C ARG A 5 -12.97 7.01 -7.48
N ARG A 6 -11.85 7.37 -8.11
CA ARG A 6 -11.70 7.36 -9.57
C ARG A 6 -12.11 6.00 -10.13
N LYS A 7 -12.91 6.00 -11.17
CA LYS A 7 -13.25 4.78 -11.90
C LYS A 7 -12.04 4.36 -12.74
N SER A 8 -11.50 3.20 -12.48
CA SER A 8 -10.42 2.57 -13.25
C SER A 8 -10.87 1.25 -13.83
N LYS A 9 -10.19 0.77 -14.88
CA LYS A 9 -10.39 -0.58 -15.42
C LYS A 9 -10.12 -1.61 -14.33
N GLU A 10 -10.79 -2.74 -14.38
CA GLU A 10 -10.44 -3.90 -13.55
C GLU A 10 -9.30 -4.67 -14.20
N VAL A 11 -8.29 -5.01 -13.39
CA VAL A 11 -7.14 -5.83 -13.79
C VAL A 11 -7.01 -6.99 -12.83
N ARG A 12 -6.94 -8.20 -13.37
CA ARG A 12 -6.74 -9.40 -12.58
C ARG A 12 -5.26 -9.74 -12.48
N ILE A 13 -4.79 -10.02 -11.26
CA ILE A 13 -3.42 -10.43 -10.94
C ILE A 13 -3.50 -11.76 -10.20
N GLY A 14 -3.34 -12.87 -10.87
CA GLY A 14 -3.56 -14.19 -10.29
C GLY A 14 -4.97 -14.33 -9.71
N ASN A 15 -5.09 -14.48 -8.41
CA ASN A 15 -6.35 -14.59 -7.67
C ASN A 15 -6.90 -13.25 -7.14
N LEU A 16 -6.21 -12.14 -7.38
CA LEU A 16 -6.58 -10.80 -6.90
C LEU A 16 -7.06 -9.93 -8.07
N THR A 17 -8.16 -9.19 -7.88
CA THR A 17 -8.59 -8.12 -8.79
C THR A 17 -8.27 -6.77 -8.18
N ILE A 18 -7.75 -5.85 -9.00
CA ILE A 18 -7.47 -4.46 -8.63
C ILE A 18 -8.21 -3.51 -9.59
N GLY A 19 -8.36 -2.26 -9.20
CA GLY A 19 -9.13 -1.30 -10.00
C GLY A 19 -10.64 -1.45 -9.80
N GLY A 20 -11.43 -0.73 -10.56
CA GLY A 20 -12.88 -0.69 -10.42
C GLY A 20 -13.31 -0.39 -8.99
N ASN A 21 -14.18 -1.24 -8.45
CA ASN A 21 -14.65 -1.17 -7.07
C ASN A 21 -13.87 -2.05 -6.09
N SER A 22 -12.79 -2.71 -6.55
CA SER A 22 -11.99 -3.60 -5.71
C SER A 22 -11.30 -2.81 -4.58
N PRO A 23 -11.12 -3.40 -3.38
CA PRO A 23 -10.33 -2.76 -2.32
C PRO A 23 -8.92 -2.39 -2.79
N ILE A 24 -8.36 -1.33 -2.23
CA ILE A 24 -6.99 -0.92 -2.52
C ILE A 24 -6.03 -1.94 -1.92
N ALA A 25 -5.19 -2.54 -2.76
CA ALA A 25 -4.28 -3.60 -2.33
C ALA A 25 -2.92 -3.05 -1.88
N VAL A 26 -2.39 -3.63 -0.80
CA VAL A 26 -1.05 -3.34 -0.29
C VAL A 26 -0.04 -4.29 -0.93
N GLN A 27 0.94 -3.72 -1.62
CA GLN A 27 2.07 -4.43 -2.19
C GLN A 27 3.34 -4.15 -1.41
N SER A 28 4.21 -5.15 -1.26
CA SER A 28 5.60 -4.96 -0.83
C SER A 28 6.57 -5.66 -1.79
N MET A 29 7.85 -5.59 -1.51
CA MET A 29 8.90 -6.14 -2.37
C MET A 29 9.94 -6.86 -1.52
N LEU A 30 10.38 -8.02 -1.98
CA LEU A 30 11.51 -8.73 -1.38
C LEU A 30 12.79 -7.88 -1.48
N ASN A 31 13.58 -7.87 -0.42
CA ASN A 31 14.90 -7.26 -0.37
C ASN A 31 16.04 -8.26 -0.16
N ILE A 32 15.71 -9.55 -0.11
CA ILE A 32 16.66 -10.66 -0.12
C ILE A 32 17.19 -10.85 -1.55
N PRO A 33 18.49 -11.13 -1.75
CA PRO A 33 19.02 -11.44 -3.08
C PRO A 33 18.24 -12.57 -3.77
N ALA A 34 17.90 -12.40 -5.04
CA ALA A 34 17.03 -13.33 -5.78
C ALA A 34 17.55 -14.77 -5.85
N HIS A 35 18.86 -14.96 -5.72
CA HIS A 35 19.51 -16.28 -5.69
C HIS A 35 19.44 -16.98 -4.33
N ASP A 36 19.14 -16.26 -3.25
CA ASP A 36 18.80 -16.84 -1.94
C ASP A 36 17.30 -17.18 -1.92
N ILE A 37 16.97 -18.30 -2.56
CA ILE A 37 15.58 -18.76 -2.69
C ILE A 37 14.95 -19.03 -1.32
N GLU A 38 15.69 -19.69 -0.40
CA GLU A 38 15.17 -19.99 0.93
C GLU A 38 14.91 -18.72 1.75
N GLY A 39 15.85 -17.77 1.74
CA GLY A 39 15.69 -16.48 2.41
C GLY A 39 14.51 -15.70 1.84
N SER A 40 14.38 -15.66 0.51
CA SER A 40 13.26 -15.02 -0.18
C SER A 40 11.92 -15.67 0.14
N VAL A 41 11.85 -16.99 0.21
CA VAL A 41 10.63 -17.72 0.63
C VAL A 41 10.27 -17.42 2.08
N ARG A 42 11.24 -17.41 2.99
CA ARG A 42 10.98 -17.02 4.40
C ARG A 42 10.43 -15.60 4.50
N GLN A 43 11.01 -14.66 3.76
CA GLN A 43 10.54 -13.27 3.75
C GLN A 43 9.15 -13.15 3.12
N ALA A 44 8.87 -13.85 2.02
CA ALA A 44 7.55 -13.86 1.39
C ALA A 44 6.45 -14.35 2.34
N LYS A 45 6.70 -15.43 3.10
CA LYS A 45 5.78 -15.92 4.14
C LYS A 45 5.56 -14.90 5.25
N ALA A 46 6.61 -14.18 5.66
CA ALA A 46 6.49 -13.11 6.66
C ALA A 46 5.65 -11.95 6.14
N LEU A 47 5.83 -11.54 4.88
CA LEU A 47 5.02 -10.52 4.23
C LEU A 47 3.56 -10.94 4.09
N GLU A 48 3.27 -12.16 3.65
CA GLU A 48 1.90 -12.68 3.56
C GLU A 48 1.24 -12.70 4.93
N LYS A 49 1.95 -13.19 5.97
CA LYS A 49 1.46 -13.17 7.36
C LYS A 49 1.17 -11.76 7.87
N ALA A 50 1.93 -10.75 7.43
CA ALA A 50 1.69 -9.35 7.76
C ALA A 50 0.52 -8.73 6.98
N GLY A 51 -0.12 -9.48 6.07
CA GLY A 51 -1.24 -9.04 5.26
C GLY A 51 -0.84 -8.44 3.91
N CYS A 52 0.41 -8.60 3.45
CA CYS A 52 0.80 -8.20 2.11
C CYS A 52 -0.06 -8.94 1.08
N GLN A 53 -0.65 -8.21 0.13
CA GLN A 53 -1.58 -8.78 -0.84
C GLN A 53 -0.93 -9.01 -2.22
N ILE A 54 0.22 -8.42 -2.49
CA ILE A 54 0.99 -8.59 -3.72
C ILE A 54 2.47 -8.54 -3.35
N ILE A 55 3.24 -9.54 -3.74
CA ILE A 55 4.69 -9.57 -3.50
C ILE A 55 5.44 -9.36 -4.82
N ARG A 56 6.38 -8.39 -4.84
CA ARG A 56 7.27 -8.15 -5.97
C ARG A 56 8.66 -8.72 -5.69
N ALA A 57 9.22 -9.44 -6.65
CA ALA A 57 10.58 -9.96 -6.64
C ALA A 57 11.38 -9.39 -7.81
N ALA A 58 12.62 -8.99 -7.59
CA ALA A 58 13.54 -8.63 -8.65
C ALA A 58 14.02 -9.91 -9.37
N ILE A 59 14.04 -9.89 -10.71
CA ILE A 59 14.56 -10.99 -11.54
C ILE A 59 15.70 -10.42 -12.40
N PRO A 60 16.93 -10.37 -11.86
CA PRO A 60 18.05 -9.75 -12.52
C PRO A 60 18.65 -10.60 -13.66
N ASP A 61 18.49 -11.92 -13.62
CA ASP A 61 19.03 -12.88 -14.58
C ASP A 61 18.20 -14.16 -14.67
N VAL A 62 18.58 -15.08 -15.56
CA VAL A 62 17.86 -16.33 -15.83
C VAL A 62 17.85 -17.28 -14.63
N ASP A 63 18.91 -17.31 -13.83
CA ASP A 63 18.95 -18.17 -12.65
C ASP A 63 17.95 -17.70 -11.58
N ALA A 64 17.73 -16.39 -11.47
CA ALA A 64 16.74 -15.81 -10.57
C ALA A 64 15.28 -16.16 -10.95
N VAL A 65 14.99 -16.58 -12.17
CA VAL A 65 13.65 -17.03 -12.57
C VAL A 65 13.18 -18.22 -11.73
N LYS A 66 14.10 -19.07 -11.25
CA LYS A 66 13.81 -20.20 -10.35
C LYS A 66 13.14 -19.78 -9.03
N LEU A 67 13.28 -18.52 -8.65
CA LEU A 67 12.60 -17.97 -7.47
C LEU A 67 11.07 -17.95 -7.65
N ILE A 68 10.56 -17.75 -8.87
CA ILE A 68 9.13 -17.60 -9.13
C ILE A 68 8.34 -18.86 -8.72
N PRO A 69 8.63 -20.08 -9.21
CA PRO A 69 7.88 -21.26 -8.78
C PRO A 69 8.03 -21.55 -7.30
N ALA A 70 9.20 -21.29 -6.69
CA ALA A 70 9.39 -21.45 -5.25
C ALA A 70 8.50 -20.51 -4.42
N LEU A 71 8.34 -19.26 -4.84
CA LEU A 71 7.42 -18.32 -4.21
C LEU A 71 5.97 -18.74 -4.42
N LYS A 72 5.58 -19.16 -5.63
CA LYS A 72 4.22 -19.61 -5.96
C LYS A 72 3.79 -20.83 -5.16
N GLU A 73 4.71 -21.72 -4.83
CA GLU A 73 4.46 -22.87 -3.94
C GLU A 73 4.32 -22.43 -2.47
N ALA A 74 5.10 -21.43 -2.06
CA ALA A 74 5.25 -21.03 -0.65
C ALA A 74 4.15 -20.09 -0.12
N VAL A 75 3.56 -19.24 -0.99
CA VAL A 75 2.55 -18.23 -0.62
C VAL A 75 1.38 -18.24 -1.60
N LYS A 76 0.21 -17.74 -1.15
CA LYS A 76 -1.02 -17.69 -1.94
C LYS A 76 -1.23 -16.35 -2.64
N VAL A 77 -0.49 -15.32 -2.21
CA VAL A 77 -0.60 -13.97 -2.79
C VAL A 77 0.09 -13.89 -4.14
N PRO A 78 -0.40 -13.08 -5.09
CA PRO A 78 0.19 -12.90 -6.39
C PRO A 78 1.65 -12.44 -6.36
N ILE A 79 2.44 -12.98 -7.27
CA ILE A 79 3.86 -12.66 -7.45
C ILE A 79 4.05 -11.76 -8.67
N VAL A 80 4.85 -10.71 -8.52
CA VAL A 80 5.23 -9.76 -9.58
C VAL A 80 6.71 -9.89 -9.88
N ALA A 81 7.07 -10.22 -11.11
CA ALA A 81 8.46 -10.18 -11.57
C ALA A 81 8.83 -8.75 -11.99
N ASP A 82 9.90 -8.24 -11.40
CA ASP A 82 10.46 -6.93 -11.71
C ASP A 82 11.62 -7.06 -12.67
N ILE A 83 11.40 -6.70 -13.93
CA ILE A 83 12.33 -6.86 -15.04
C ILE A 83 12.76 -5.46 -15.52
N HIS A 84 14.06 -5.24 -15.65
CA HIS A 84 14.59 -3.92 -15.99
C HIS A 84 14.95 -3.75 -17.47
N PHE A 85 15.70 -4.69 -18.07
CA PHE A 85 16.29 -4.49 -19.40
C PHE A 85 16.11 -5.68 -20.36
N ASP A 86 16.18 -6.91 -19.88
CA ASP A 86 16.16 -8.09 -20.76
C ASP A 86 14.73 -8.65 -20.89
N TYR A 87 14.14 -8.50 -22.09
CA TYR A 87 12.81 -9.02 -22.40
C TYR A 87 12.70 -10.54 -22.26
N ARG A 88 13.82 -11.29 -22.44
CA ARG A 88 13.83 -12.74 -22.29
C ARG A 88 13.50 -13.15 -20.86
N LEU A 89 13.94 -12.38 -19.87
CA LEU A 89 13.58 -12.61 -18.47
C LEU A 89 12.08 -12.46 -18.23
N ALA A 90 11.41 -11.56 -18.96
CA ALA A 90 9.95 -11.44 -18.91
C ALA A 90 9.30 -12.71 -19.47
N LEU A 91 9.75 -13.22 -20.62
CA LEU A 91 9.22 -14.45 -21.24
C LEU A 91 9.44 -15.67 -20.33
N GLU A 92 10.63 -15.83 -19.76
CA GLU A 92 10.95 -16.91 -18.83
C GLU A 92 10.12 -16.81 -17.53
N SER A 93 9.92 -15.59 -17.01
CA SER A 93 9.08 -15.35 -15.83
C SER A 93 7.61 -15.73 -16.09
N ILE A 94 7.09 -15.42 -17.30
CA ILE A 94 5.75 -15.82 -17.73
C ILE A 94 5.64 -17.34 -17.77
N SER A 95 6.62 -18.00 -18.38
CA SER A 95 6.68 -19.47 -18.45
C SER A 95 6.79 -20.12 -17.07
N ALA A 96 7.43 -19.44 -16.10
CA ALA A 96 7.55 -19.88 -14.72
C ALA A 96 6.27 -19.63 -13.87
N GLY A 97 5.22 -19.04 -14.45
CA GLY A 97 3.91 -18.88 -13.82
C GLY A 97 3.75 -17.65 -12.94
N VAL A 98 4.46 -16.55 -13.25
CA VAL A 98 4.30 -15.27 -12.57
C VAL A 98 2.89 -14.68 -12.80
N ASP A 99 2.39 -13.90 -11.85
CA ASP A 99 1.03 -13.33 -11.95
C ASP A 99 1.01 -11.91 -12.56
N LYS A 100 2.14 -11.20 -12.58
CA LYS A 100 2.28 -9.88 -13.19
C LYS A 100 3.73 -9.59 -13.55
N ILE A 101 3.94 -8.92 -14.66
CA ILE A 101 5.26 -8.38 -15.04
C ILE A 101 5.31 -6.88 -14.74
N ARG A 102 6.43 -6.42 -14.18
CA ARG A 102 6.76 -5.00 -14.14
C ARG A 102 7.92 -4.72 -15.05
N ILE A 103 7.69 -3.86 -16.01
CA ILE A 103 8.70 -3.41 -16.97
C ILE A 103 8.58 -1.90 -17.21
N ASN A 104 9.62 -1.36 -17.83
CA ASN A 104 9.54 -0.12 -18.57
C ASN A 104 9.75 -0.49 -20.07
N PRO A 105 8.70 -0.45 -20.93
CA PRO A 105 8.80 -0.86 -22.33
C PRO A 105 9.92 -0.17 -23.10
N GLY A 106 10.22 1.10 -22.82
CA GLY A 106 11.34 1.81 -23.44
C GLY A 106 12.71 1.25 -23.12
N ASN A 107 12.86 0.54 -21.99
CA ASN A 107 14.16 -0.07 -21.62
C ASN A 107 14.35 -1.48 -22.19
N ILE A 108 13.30 -2.11 -22.68
CA ILE A 108 13.37 -3.50 -23.22
C ILE A 108 13.99 -3.53 -24.63
N GLY A 109 13.93 -2.44 -25.36
CA GLY A 109 14.56 -2.30 -26.67
C GLY A 109 13.54 -2.16 -27.83
N SER A 110 13.72 -2.92 -28.90
CA SER A 110 12.91 -2.75 -30.14
C SER A 110 11.42 -3.05 -29.93
N LYS A 111 10.58 -2.51 -30.82
CA LYS A 111 9.14 -2.75 -30.85
C LYS A 111 8.80 -4.26 -30.91
N ASP A 112 9.59 -5.06 -31.63
CA ASP A 112 9.39 -6.51 -31.72
C ASP A 112 9.56 -7.21 -30.37
N ARG A 113 10.50 -6.74 -29.53
CA ARG A 113 10.70 -7.27 -28.18
C ARG A 113 9.56 -6.91 -27.24
N VAL A 114 9.07 -5.66 -27.32
CA VAL A 114 7.89 -5.22 -26.59
C VAL A 114 6.69 -6.06 -26.99
N LYS A 115 6.49 -6.26 -28.32
CA LYS A 115 5.42 -7.09 -28.86
C LYS A 115 5.52 -8.54 -28.36
N ALA A 116 6.69 -9.15 -28.37
CA ALA A 116 6.88 -10.52 -27.88
C ALA A 116 6.45 -10.67 -26.40
N VAL A 117 6.76 -9.68 -25.55
CA VAL A 117 6.33 -9.68 -24.15
C VAL A 117 4.83 -9.46 -24.04
N ALA A 118 4.26 -8.50 -24.79
CA ALA A 118 2.83 -8.22 -24.81
C ALA A 118 2.01 -9.44 -25.25
N ASP A 119 2.41 -10.09 -26.35
CA ASP A 119 1.78 -11.31 -26.87
C ASP A 119 1.83 -12.47 -25.85
N ALA A 120 2.98 -12.67 -25.21
CA ALA A 120 3.13 -13.70 -24.17
C ALA A 120 2.26 -13.40 -22.95
N CYS A 121 2.19 -12.14 -22.51
CA CYS A 121 1.32 -11.72 -21.43
C CYS A 121 -0.16 -11.86 -21.78
N ALA A 122 -0.57 -11.49 -22.99
CA ALA A 122 -1.95 -11.62 -23.47
C ALA A 122 -2.40 -13.08 -23.48
N ASN A 123 -1.57 -13.98 -24.06
CA ASN A 123 -1.87 -15.41 -24.15
C ASN A 123 -2.00 -16.11 -22.78
N ASN A 124 -1.39 -15.54 -21.73
CA ASN A 124 -1.45 -16.08 -20.36
C ASN A 124 -2.34 -15.26 -19.42
N GLY A 125 -2.99 -14.20 -19.89
CA GLY A 125 -3.83 -13.31 -19.08
C GLY A 125 -3.07 -12.54 -18.01
N ILE A 126 -1.75 -12.30 -18.21
CA ILE A 126 -0.84 -11.67 -17.26
C ILE A 126 -0.80 -10.16 -17.51
N PRO A 127 -1.11 -9.30 -16.53
CA PRO A 127 -1.02 -7.86 -16.70
C PRO A 127 0.44 -7.36 -16.67
N ILE A 128 0.65 -6.26 -17.39
CA ILE A 128 1.93 -5.53 -17.39
C ILE A 128 1.79 -4.25 -16.57
N ARG A 129 2.71 -4.02 -15.64
CA ARG A 129 2.85 -2.72 -15.00
C ARG A 129 3.94 -1.90 -15.66
N VAL A 130 3.54 -0.82 -16.29
CA VAL A 130 4.43 0.26 -16.73
C VAL A 130 4.89 1.06 -15.52
N GLY A 131 6.20 1.06 -15.25
CA GLY A 131 6.75 1.70 -14.04
C GLY A 131 7.81 2.74 -14.39
N VAL A 132 7.44 4.01 -14.37
CA VAL A 132 8.34 5.15 -14.59
C VAL A 132 8.80 5.74 -13.25
N ASN A 133 10.09 6.00 -13.13
CA ASN A 133 10.68 6.75 -12.02
C ASN A 133 11.33 8.02 -12.57
N SER A 134 11.37 9.09 -11.78
CA SER A 134 11.99 10.36 -12.17
C SER A 134 13.45 10.23 -12.64
N GLY A 135 14.19 9.27 -12.11
CA GLY A 135 15.56 8.98 -12.53
C GLY A 135 15.70 8.13 -13.80
N SER A 136 14.59 7.67 -14.41
CA SER A 136 14.60 6.79 -15.59
C SER A 136 13.76 7.35 -16.76
N ILE A 137 13.50 8.64 -16.77
CA ILE A 137 12.83 9.34 -17.87
C ILE A 137 13.77 9.37 -19.09
N GLU A 138 13.22 9.18 -20.28
CA GLU A 138 13.94 9.15 -21.54
C GLU A 138 14.60 10.51 -21.84
N LYS A 139 15.76 10.46 -22.54
CA LYS A 139 16.60 11.66 -22.79
C LYS A 139 15.89 12.70 -23.65
N ASP A 140 15.07 12.30 -24.59
CA ASP A 140 14.28 13.17 -25.46
C ASP A 140 13.18 13.89 -24.67
N ILE A 141 12.50 13.20 -23.76
CA ILE A 141 11.52 13.80 -22.86
C ILE A 141 12.22 14.78 -21.90
N LEU A 142 13.36 14.38 -21.30
CA LEU A 142 14.13 15.28 -20.45
C LEU A 142 14.61 16.52 -21.24
N ALA A 143 15.01 16.38 -22.49
CA ALA A 143 15.39 17.51 -23.34
C ALA A 143 14.20 18.46 -23.62
N LYS A 144 12.98 17.92 -23.76
CA LYS A 144 11.76 18.70 -23.93
C LYS A 144 11.40 19.54 -22.71
N TYR A 145 11.58 19.00 -21.50
CA TYR A 145 11.16 19.64 -20.24
C TYR A 145 12.30 20.30 -19.47
N GLY A 146 13.56 20.08 -19.86
CA GLY A 146 14.76 20.62 -19.20
C GLY A 146 15.11 19.94 -17.86
N ALA A 147 14.15 19.25 -17.23
CA ALA A 147 14.32 18.56 -15.96
C ALA A 147 13.25 17.48 -15.77
N PRO A 148 13.37 16.56 -14.80
CA PRO A 148 12.26 15.72 -14.37
C PRO A 148 11.15 16.59 -13.79
N THR A 149 9.96 16.57 -14.43
CA THR A 149 8.74 17.26 -14.00
C THR A 149 7.59 16.26 -13.91
N ALA A 150 6.49 16.64 -13.27
CA ALA A 150 5.28 15.83 -13.23
C ALA A 150 4.78 15.50 -14.64
N GLN A 151 4.76 16.49 -15.56
CA GLN A 151 4.36 16.26 -16.95
C GLN A 151 5.35 15.37 -17.72
N ALA A 152 6.65 15.46 -17.44
CA ALA A 152 7.64 14.57 -18.05
C ALA A 152 7.42 13.09 -17.63
N LEU A 153 7.08 12.86 -16.36
CA LEU A 153 6.70 11.52 -15.87
C LEU A 153 5.46 10.99 -16.59
N VAL A 154 4.44 11.83 -16.77
CA VAL A 154 3.20 11.47 -17.46
C VAL A 154 3.46 11.17 -18.93
N ASP A 155 4.19 12.04 -19.65
CA ASP A 155 4.51 11.85 -21.07
C ASP A 155 5.30 10.54 -21.28
N SER A 156 6.29 10.26 -20.41
CA SER A 156 7.05 9.02 -20.43
C SER A 156 6.13 7.80 -20.23
N ALA A 157 5.30 7.80 -19.21
CA ALA A 157 4.40 6.68 -18.93
C ALA A 157 3.40 6.44 -20.08
N MET A 158 2.79 7.51 -20.58
CA MET A 158 1.84 7.38 -21.69
C MET A 158 2.51 7.02 -23.02
N GLY A 159 3.78 7.38 -23.20
CA GLY A 159 4.60 6.87 -24.30
C GLY A 159 4.74 5.35 -24.25
N HIS A 160 5.07 4.82 -23.07
CA HIS A 160 5.18 3.37 -22.85
C HIS A 160 3.84 2.63 -22.92
N VAL A 161 2.76 3.24 -22.45
CA VAL A 161 1.41 2.69 -22.58
C VAL A 161 1.04 2.56 -24.06
N ARG A 162 1.26 3.60 -24.86
CA ARG A 162 0.99 3.57 -26.32
C ARG A 162 1.77 2.45 -27.03
N LEU A 163 3.01 2.18 -26.64
CA LEU A 163 3.78 1.06 -27.21
C LEU A 163 3.12 -0.31 -26.96
N LEU A 164 2.44 -0.47 -25.83
CA LEU A 164 1.69 -1.70 -25.52
C LEU A 164 0.33 -1.71 -26.26
N GLU A 165 -0.38 -0.58 -26.31
CA GLU A 165 -1.64 -0.44 -27.05
C GLU A 165 -1.44 -0.68 -28.56
N GLU A 166 -0.31 -0.24 -29.15
CA GLU A 166 0.05 -0.55 -30.54
C GLU A 166 0.33 -2.05 -30.79
N CYS A 167 0.49 -2.83 -29.72
CA CYS A 167 0.59 -4.29 -29.75
C CYS A 167 -0.74 -4.97 -29.39
N ASP A 168 -1.87 -4.25 -29.42
CA ASP A 168 -3.21 -4.72 -29.02
C ASP A 168 -3.25 -5.22 -27.57
N PHE A 169 -2.45 -4.62 -26.67
CA PHE A 169 -2.37 -5.01 -25.26
C PHE A 169 -2.84 -3.86 -24.35
N ASP A 170 -3.92 -4.09 -23.59
CA ASP A 170 -4.54 -3.11 -22.69
C ASP A 170 -4.68 -3.57 -21.23
N ASN A 171 -4.17 -4.76 -20.88
CA ASN A 171 -4.14 -5.27 -19.51
C ASN A 171 -2.98 -4.61 -18.71
N ILE A 172 -3.10 -3.30 -18.51
CA ILE A 172 -2.02 -2.41 -18.07
C ILE A 172 -2.31 -1.84 -16.68
N VAL A 173 -1.26 -1.71 -15.88
CA VAL A 173 -1.21 -0.96 -14.62
C VAL A 173 -0.13 0.11 -14.75
N ILE A 174 -0.31 1.31 -14.19
CA ILE A 174 0.67 2.39 -14.32
C ILE A 174 1.22 2.78 -12.94
N SER A 175 2.52 3.10 -12.89
CA SER A 175 3.12 3.72 -11.71
C SER A 175 4.12 4.81 -12.10
N LEU A 176 3.96 5.98 -11.47
CA LEU A 176 4.80 7.17 -11.61
C LEU A 176 5.42 7.47 -10.24
N LYS A 177 6.73 7.42 -10.13
CA LYS A 177 7.37 7.56 -8.81
C LYS A 177 8.53 8.55 -8.85
N SER A 178 8.58 9.38 -7.82
CA SER A 178 9.71 10.24 -7.50
C SER A 178 9.98 10.20 -5.99
N SER A 179 11.14 10.65 -5.57
CA SER A 179 11.47 10.96 -4.17
C SER A 179 10.90 12.32 -3.73
N ASP A 180 10.49 13.13 -4.71
CA ASP A 180 9.78 14.41 -4.53
C ASP A 180 8.27 14.13 -4.41
N VAL A 181 7.71 14.44 -3.24
CA VAL A 181 6.29 14.16 -2.94
C VAL A 181 5.36 15.06 -3.75
N PRO A 182 5.52 16.39 -3.79
CA PRO A 182 4.71 17.27 -4.64
C PRO A 182 4.68 16.84 -6.11
N MET A 183 5.84 16.59 -6.72
CA MET A 183 5.94 16.12 -8.11
C MET A 183 5.19 14.78 -8.31
N THR A 184 5.30 13.87 -7.37
CA THR A 184 4.60 12.57 -7.46
C THR A 184 3.10 12.76 -7.40
N VAL A 185 2.59 13.58 -6.47
CA VAL A 185 1.15 13.86 -6.35
C VAL A 185 0.62 14.50 -7.64
N GLU A 186 1.28 15.57 -8.13
CA GLU A 186 0.90 16.24 -9.37
C GLU A 186 0.90 15.28 -10.57
N ALA A 187 1.91 14.42 -10.71
CA ALA A 187 1.97 13.44 -11.81
C ALA A 187 0.80 12.47 -11.80
N TYR A 188 0.40 11.98 -10.61
CA TYR A 188 -0.77 11.11 -10.49
C TYR A 188 -2.10 11.86 -10.71
N GLU A 189 -2.21 13.10 -10.28
CA GLU A 189 -3.39 13.92 -10.57
C GLU A 189 -3.53 14.13 -12.08
N LEU A 190 -2.45 14.48 -12.78
CA LEU A 190 -2.45 14.66 -14.24
C LEU A 190 -2.83 13.36 -14.98
N ILE A 191 -2.17 12.23 -14.67
CA ILE A 191 -2.44 10.98 -15.38
C ILE A 191 -3.84 10.42 -15.08
N SER A 192 -4.38 10.68 -13.90
CA SER A 192 -5.72 10.25 -13.51
C SER A 192 -6.83 10.84 -14.37
N GLN A 193 -6.57 11.98 -15.02
CA GLN A 193 -7.51 12.68 -15.88
C GLN A 193 -7.47 12.22 -17.34
N ILE A 194 -6.41 11.55 -17.77
CA ILE A 194 -6.17 11.22 -19.17
C ILE A 194 -6.23 9.72 -19.50
N CYS A 195 -6.30 8.84 -18.49
CA CYS A 195 -6.46 7.42 -18.70
C CYS A 195 -7.28 6.77 -17.57
N ASP A 196 -7.81 5.58 -17.82
CA ASP A 196 -8.59 4.79 -16.85
C ASP A 196 -7.85 3.53 -16.36
N TYR A 197 -6.58 3.36 -16.70
CA TYR A 197 -5.76 2.25 -16.19
C TYR A 197 -5.58 2.33 -14.67
N PRO A 198 -5.57 1.19 -13.94
CA PRO A 198 -5.28 1.16 -12.51
C PRO A 198 -3.92 1.78 -12.18
N LEU A 199 -3.88 2.54 -11.09
CA LEU A 199 -2.69 3.26 -10.64
C LEU A 199 -2.09 2.60 -9.40
N HIS A 200 -0.79 2.27 -9.51
CA HIS A 200 0.02 1.77 -8.39
C HIS A 200 0.79 2.92 -7.78
N VAL A 201 0.32 3.44 -6.65
CA VAL A 201 0.87 4.64 -6.03
C VAL A 201 1.92 4.34 -4.96
N GLY A 202 2.87 5.23 -4.80
CA GLY A 202 3.93 5.16 -3.79
C GLY A 202 5.04 6.15 -4.05
N ILE A 203 5.78 6.48 -3.00
CA ILE A 203 6.98 7.33 -3.09
C ILE A 203 8.20 6.42 -3.20
N THR A 204 9.14 6.71 -4.10
CA THR A 204 10.40 5.97 -4.21
C THR A 204 11.50 6.71 -3.45
N GLU A 205 12.53 5.98 -3.01
CA GLU A 205 13.68 6.58 -2.30
C GLU A 205 13.25 7.48 -1.14
N ALA A 206 12.24 7.02 -0.38
CA ALA A 206 11.62 7.84 0.66
C ALA A 206 12.50 8.00 1.92
N GLY A 207 13.54 7.19 2.05
CA GLY A 207 14.52 7.25 3.16
C GLY A 207 14.31 6.16 4.20
N THR A 208 14.91 6.38 5.38
CA THR A 208 14.79 5.49 6.54
C THR A 208 13.38 5.57 7.15
N TRP A 209 13.07 4.66 8.09
CA TRP A 209 11.75 4.50 8.71
C TRP A 209 10.98 5.81 8.94
N LYS A 210 11.56 6.74 9.71
CA LYS A 210 10.87 7.98 10.11
C LYS A 210 10.48 8.85 8.91
N MET A 211 11.42 9.16 8.04
CA MET A 211 11.15 10.06 6.90
C MET A 211 10.33 9.39 5.82
N SER A 212 10.55 8.09 5.60
CA SER A 212 9.77 7.29 4.68
C SER A 212 8.30 7.22 5.07
N LEU A 213 8.00 7.02 6.36
CA LEU A 213 6.64 7.02 6.87
C LEU A 213 5.97 8.39 6.61
N VAL A 214 6.65 9.49 6.92
CA VAL A 214 6.11 10.85 6.68
C VAL A 214 5.86 11.10 5.20
N LYS A 215 6.86 10.87 4.33
CA LYS A 215 6.73 11.09 2.88
C LYS A 215 5.63 10.22 2.28
N SER A 216 5.58 8.94 2.65
CA SER A 216 4.56 8.01 2.13
C SER A 216 3.17 8.37 2.64
N SER A 217 3.03 8.75 3.91
CA SER A 217 1.73 9.18 4.46
C SER A 217 1.23 10.43 3.76
N VAL A 218 2.08 11.42 3.52
CA VAL A 218 1.69 12.63 2.80
C VAL A 218 1.37 12.31 1.33
N GLY A 219 2.27 11.64 0.61
CA GLY A 219 2.10 11.41 -0.83
C GLY A 219 1.00 10.43 -1.16
N ILE A 220 1.03 9.23 -0.57
CA ILE A 220 -0.03 8.22 -0.79
C ILE A 220 -1.35 8.72 -0.19
N GLY A 221 -1.32 9.29 1.02
CA GLY A 221 -2.51 9.80 1.70
C GLY A 221 -3.23 10.89 0.90
N SER A 222 -2.50 11.88 0.37
CA SER A 222 -3.07 12.90 -0.52
C SER A 222 -3.80 12.27 -1.71
N LEU A 223 -3.15 11.34 -2.41
CA LEU A 223 -3.74 10.68 -3.57
C LEU A 223 -5.00 9.90 -3.22
N LEU A 224 -4.97 9.13 -2.14
CA LEU A 224 -6.14 8.37 -1.69
C LEU A 224 -7.32 9.26 -1.29
N LEU A 225 -7.05 10.42 -0.67
CA LEU A 225 -8.08 11.41 -0.32
C LEU A 225 -8.68 12.07 -1.56
N HIS A 226 -7.96 12.11 -2.68
CA HIS A 226 -8.49 12.54 -4.00
C HIS A 226 -9.08 11.38 -4.82
N GLY A 227 -9.23 10.20 -4.24
CA GLY A 227 -9.79 9.01 -4.90
C GLY A 227 -8.84 8.34 -5.89
N ILE A 228 -7.55 8.66 -5.86
CA ILE A 228 -6.52 8.17 -6.79
C ILE A 228 -5.71 7.05 -6.12
N GLY A 229 -5.65 5.88 -6.75
CA GLY A 229 -4.84 4.74 -6.34
C GLY A 229 -5.65 3.45 -6.22
N ASP A 230 -5.13 2.40 -6.84
CA ASP A 230 -5.74 1.06 -6.89
C ASP A 230 -4.88 0.03 -6.15
N THR A 231 -3.58 0.25 -6.10
CA THR A 231 -2.64 -0.47 -5.25
C THR A 231 -1.63 0.51 -4.67
N ILE A 232 -1.10 0.23 -3.48
CA ILE A 232 -0.11 1.07 -2.83
C ILE A 232 1.15 0.28 -2.47
N ARG A 233 2.30 0.98 -2.43
CA ARG A 233 3.51 0.48 -1.79
C ARG A 233 4.22 1.60 -1.04
N VAL A 234 4.38 1.43 0.25
CA VAL A 234 5.33 2.21 1.05
C VAL A 234 6.73 1.66 0.76
N SER A 235 7.70 2.53 0.53
CA SER A 235 9.11 2.15 0.29
C SER A 235 9.98 2.74 1.37
N MET A 236 10.70 1.89 2.10
CA MET A 236 11.59 2.35 3.16
C MET A 236 12.89 1.54 3.20
N THR A 237 13.94 2.16 3.73
CA THR A 237 15.20 1.49 4.04
C THR A 237 15.09 0.82 5.41
N ASP A 238 14.31 -0.27 5.47
CA ASP A 238 14.02 -1.06 6.68
C ASP A 238 13.45 -2.43 6.28
N ASP A 239 12.96 -3.22 7.26
CA ASP A 239 12.27 -4.48 7.03
C ASP A 239 10.98 -4.26 6.21
N PRO A 240 10.79 -4.98 5.08
CA PRO A 240 9.60 -4.85 4.25
C PRO A 240 8.26 -5.19 4.96
N VAL A 241 8.29 -5.92 6.05
CA VAL A 241 7.11 -6.17 6.91
C VAL A 241 6.55 -4.85 7.46
N LYS A 242 7.43 -3.90 7.81
CA LYS A 242 7.03 -2.56 8.26
C LYS A 242 6.39 -1.74 7.14
N GLU A 243 6.78 -1.95 5.87
CA GLU A 243 6.13 -1.31 4.71
C GLU A 243 4.66 -1.68 4.65
N VAL A 244 4.34 -2.97 4.91
CA VAL A 244 2.96 -3.48 4.90
C VAL A 244 2.13 -2.83 6.00
N ALA A 245 2.65 -2.80 7.22
CA ALA A 245 1.98 -2.18 8.36
C ALA A 245 1.68 -0.69 8.08
N ALA A 246 2.71 0.08 7.67
CA ALA A 246 2.55 1.49 7.30
C ALA A 246 1.54 1.70 6.15
N GLY A 247 1.49 0.78 5.18
CA GLY A 247 0.50 0.81 4.10
C GLY A 247 -0.93 0.70 4.64
N TYR A 248 -1.17 -0.21 5.57
CA TYR A 248 -2.49 -0.34 6.21
C TYR A 248 -2.83 0.86 7.09
N ASP A 249 -1.86 1.45 7.79
CA ASP A 249 -2.09 2.64 8.61
C ASP A 249 -2.51 3.84 7.74
N ILE A 250 -1.88 4.01 6.57
CA ILE A 250 -2.30 5.02 5.59
C ILE A 250 -3.72 4.74 5.07
N LEU A 251 -4.07 3.49 4.76
CA LEU A 251 -5.42 3.13 4.31
C LEU A 251 -6.47 3.39 5.40
N ARG A 252 -6.15 3.12 6.68
CA ARG A 252 -7.02 3.41 7.83
C ARG A 252 -7.17 4.91 8.02
N ALA A 253 -6.07 5.65 8.06
CA ALA A 253 -6.06 7.10 8.29
C ALA A 253 -6.82 7.89 7.22
N THR A 254 -6.80 7.41 5.96
CA THR A 254 -7.52 8.03 4.84
C THR A 254 -8.98 7.56 4.72
N GLY A 255 -9.41 6.57 5.51
CA GLY A 255 -10.74 5.97 5.40
C GLY A 255 -10.93 5.10 4.15
N ALA A 256 -9.85 4.78 3.43
CA ALA A 256 -9.87 3.87 2.29
C ALA A 256 -10.11 2.41 2.71
N LYS A 257 -9.71 2.03 3.94
CA LYS A 257 -10.07 0.78 4.60
C LYS A 257 -11.07 1.08 5.72
N LYS A 258 -12.30 0.55 5.58
CA LYS A 258 -13.41 0.81 6.52
C LYS A 258 -13.66 -0.34 7.49
N ASP A 259 -13.32 -1.56 7.12
CA ASP A 259 -13.43 -2.79 7.91
C ASP A 259 -12.25 -2.92 8.90
N CYS A 260 -12.12 -1.97 9.81
CA CYS A 260 -11.05 -1.93 10.81
C CYS A 260 -11.43 -1.06 12.00
N VAL A 261 -10.76 -1.27 13.12
CA VAL A 261 -10.89 -0.41 14.29
C VAL A 261 -10.26 0.96 14.01
N GLN A 262 -10.99 2.03 14.31
CA GLN A 262 -10.47 3.38 14.38
C GLN A 262 -10.21 3.75 15.84
N ILE A 263 -8.97 4.04 16.19
CA ILE A 263 -8.61 4.46 17.54
C ILE A 263 -8.46 5.96 17.56
N VAL A 264 -9.10 6.60 18.53
CA VAL A 264 -8.95 8.03 18.83
C VAL A 264 -8.49 8.18 20.27
N SER A 265 -7.36 8.85 20.48
CA SER A 265 -6.86 9.15 21.81
C SER A 265 -6.63 10.65 21.97
N CYS A 266 -6.88 11.17 23.16
CA CYS A 266 -6.56 12.56 23.43
C CYS A 266 -5.03 12.74 23.62
N PRO A 267 -4.48 13.90 23.28
CA PRO A 267 -3.11 14.22 23.65
C PRO A 267 -2.98 14.32 25.17
N THR A 268 -1.84 13.95 25.72
CA THR A 268 -1.55 14.11 27.13
C THR A 268 -1.59 15.59 27.53
N CYS A 269 -2.24 15.91 28.65
CA CYS A 269 -2.29 17.25 29.20
C CYS A 269 -2.33 17.21 30.73
N GLY A 270 -2.29 18.37 31.40
CA GLY A 270 -2.30 18.45 32.88
C GLY A 270 -3.57 17.91 33.56
N ARG A 271 -4.60 17.49 32.79
CA ARG A 271 -5.82 16.85 33.31
C ARG A 271 -5.78 15.32 33.26
N THR A 272 -4.77 14.72 32.64
CA THR A 272 -4.63 13.27 32.53
C THR A 272 -4.48 12.65 33.92
N LYS A 273 -5.27 11.61 34.20
CA LYS A 273 -5.39 10.96 35.51
C LYS A 273 -4.93 9.50 35.53
N ILE A 274 -4.55 8.94 34.40
CA ILE A 274 -4.12 7.56 34.20
C ILE A 274 -2.85 7.52 33.36
N ASP A 275 -2.15 6.42 33.31
CA ASP A 275 -1.05 6.22 32.36
C ASP A 275 -1.61 6.06 30.92
N LEU A 276 -2.04 7.20 30.36
CA LEU A 276 -2.68 7.25 29.04
C LEU A 276 -1.76 6.74 27.91
N ILE A 277 -0.47 7.02 27.97
CA ILE A 277 0.47 6.64 26.92
C ILE A 277 0.58 5.13 26.82
N SER A 278 0.87 4.47 27.94
CA SER A 278 0.99 3.00 27.99
C SER A 278 -0.32 2.33 27.62
N LEU A 279 -1.44 2.86 28.09
CA LEU A 279 -2.76 2.30 27.83
C LEU A 279 -3.17 2.46 26.37
N ALA A 280 -2.95 3.61 25.73
CA ALA A 280 -3.26 3.83 24.33
C ALA A 280 -2.43 2.88 23.42
N ASN A 281 -1.13 2.74 23.69
CA ASN A 281 -0.28 1.81 22.97
C ASN A 281 -0.74 0.34 23.14
N ALA A 282 -1.12 -0.06 24.36
CA ALA A 282 -1.62 -1.40 24.61
C ALA A 282 -2.96 -1.69 23.91
N VAL A 283 -3.87 -0.71 23.86
CA VAL A 283 -5.13 -0.80 23.11
C VAL A 283 -4.85 -0.93 21.61
N GLU A 284 -3.93 -0.13 21.08
CA GLU A 284 -3.56 -0.17 19.66
C GLU A 284 -2.97 -1.54 19.28
N GLU A 285 -2.06 -2.06 20.10
CA GLU A 285 -1.45 -3.37 19.89
C GLU A 285 -2.48 -4.51 19.94
N ARG A 286 -3.38 -4.51 20.94
CA ARG A 286 -4.42 -5.55 21.10
C ARG A 286 -5.44 -5.52 19.96
N LEU A 287 -5.72 -4.36 19.38
CA LEU A 287 -6.69 -4.18 18.31
C LEU A 287 -6.08 -4.17 16.90
N ALA A 288 -4.77 -4.31 16.77
CA ALA A 288 -4.07 -4.27 15.48
C ALA A 288 -4.61 -5.28 14.44
N SER A 289 -5.03 -6.46 14.89
CA SER A 289 -5.63 -7.52 14.04
C SER A 289 -7.16 -7.55 14.04
N CYS A 290 -7.82 -6.63 14.76
CA CYS A 290 -9.27 -6.59 14.83
C CYS A 290 -9.87 -5.97 13.55
N ASN A 291 -10.75 -6.70 12.87
CA ASN A 291 -11.41 -6.27 11.64
C ASN A 291 -12.85 -5.78 11.86
N LYS A 292 -13.19 -5.38 13.09
CA LYS A 292 -14.51 -4.79 13.38
C LYS A 292 -14.52 -3.32 12.95
N PRO A 293 -15.54 -2.83 12.22
CA PRO A 293 -15.67 -1.43 11.81
C PRO A 293 -16.18 -0.56 12.98
N ILE A 294 -15.41 -0.46 14.05
CA ILE A 294 -15.76 0.27 15.27
C ILE A 294 -14.75 1.39 15.56
N LYS A 295 -15.24 2.43 16.22
CA LYS A 295 -14.43 3.54 16.72
C LYS A 295 -14.22 3.39 18.22
N VAL A 296 -12.96 3.24 18.64
CA VAL A 296 -12.56 3.08 20.05
C VAL A 296 -11.88 4.36 20.53
N ALA A 297 -12.33 4.90 21.66
CA ALA A 297 -11.78 6.12 22.25
C ALA A 297 -10.95 5.82 23.50
N VAL A 298 -9.77 6.43 23.61
CA VAL A 298 -8.88 6.32 24.78
C VAL A 298 -8.63 7.72 25.34
N MET A 299 -9.33 8.10 26.41
CA MET A 299 -9.34 9.45 26.97
C MET A 299 -8.73 9.50 28.35
N GLY A 300 -7.77 10.42 28.56
CA GLY A 300 -7.00 10.53 29.82
C GLY A 300 -7.75 11.14 31.00
N CYS A 301 -8.94 11.73 30.80
CA CYS A 301 -9.75 12.31 31.88
C CYS A 301 -11.25 12.21 31.58
N ALA A 302 -12.07 12.22 32.64
CA ALA A 302 -13.52 12.13 32.53
C ALA A 302 -14.19 13.44 32.06
N VAL A 303 -13.47 14.55 32.07
CA VAL A 303 -14.06 15.89 31.74
C VAL A 303 -14.43 15.99 30.27
N ASN A 304 -13.53 15.53 29.35
CA ASN A 304 -13.75 15.60 27.92
C ASN A 304 -14.14 14.24 27.31
N GLY A 305 -13.91 13.13 28.05
CA GLY A 305 -14.13 11.78 27.56
C GLY A 305 -15.49 11.56 26.91
N PRO A 306 -16.61 11.84 27.63
CA PRO A 306 -17.94 11.66 27.08
C PRO A 306 -18.33 12.69 25.99
N GLY A 307 -17.67 13.84 25.94
CA GLY A 307 -17.95 14.92 24.96
C GLY A 307 -17.24 14.69 23.62
N GLU A 308 -15.92 14.62 23.63
CA GLU A 308 -15.08 14.46 22.42
C GLU A 308 -15.19 13.05 21.84
N ALA A 309 -15.47 12.06 22.66
CA ALA A 309 -15.62 10.66 22.27
C ALA A 309 -17.09 10.21 22.12
N ARG A 310 -18.04 11.13 22.08
CA ARG A 310 -19.48 10.83 21.96
C ARG A 310 -19.81 9.97 20.74
N GLU A 311 -19.07 10.17 19.66
CA GLU A 311 -19.23 9.41 18.40
C GLU A 311 -18.49 8.07 18.41
N ALA A 312 -17.72 7.74 19.45
CA ALA A 312 -17.07 6.45 19.55
C ALA A 312 -18.11 5.36 19.92
N ASP A 313 -17.98 4.20 19.30
CA ASP A 313 -18.84 3.06 19.63
C ASP A 313 -18.58 2.59 21.06
N ILE A 314 -17.31 2.64 21.48
CA ILE A 314 -16.88 2.31 22.84
C ILE A 314 -15.62 3.12 23.20
N GLY A 315 -15.38 3.34 24.46
CA GLY A 315 -14.15 3.99 24.90
C GLY A 315 -13.97 3.99 26.41
N ILE A 316 -12.85 4.54 26.81
CA ILE A 316 -12.47 4.74 28.20
C ILE A 316 -12.21 6.21 28.50
N ALA A 317 -12.46 6.63 29.73
CA ALA A 317 -12.11 7.93 30.26
C ALA A 317 -11.47 7.79 31.64
N GLY A 318 -10.24 8.29 31.80
CA GLY A 318 -9.46 8.19 33.04
C GLY A 318 -10.06 9.00 34.18
N GLY A 319 -9.95 8.45 35.40
CA GLY A 319 -10.27 9.08 36.69
C GLY A 319 -9.17 8.80 37.69
N ASP A 320 -9.28 9.31 38.93
CA ASP A 320 -8.30 9.07 39.97
C ASP A 320 -8.31 7.59 40.41
N GLY A 321 -7.26 6.82 40.03
CA GLY A 321 -7.10 5.40 40.33
C GLY A 321 -8.13 4.48 39.65
N CYS A 322 -8.90 4.99 38.71
CA CYS A 322 -9.96 4.24 38.01
C CYS A 322 -10.17 4.77 36.61
N ALA A 323 -10.90 4.01 35.79
CA ALA A 323 -11.40 4.48 34.51
C ALA A 323 -12.90 4.18 34.34
N LEU A 324 -13.53 4.99 33.52
CA LEU A 324 -14.92 4.80 33.09
C LEU A 324 -14.92 4.18 31.70
N ILE A 325 -15.62 3.07 31.51
CA ILE A 325 -15.92 2.53 30.18
C ILE A 325 -17.27 3.10 29.76
N PHE A 326 -17.31 3.63 28.55
CA PHE A 326 -18.54 4.20 27.99
C PHE A 326 -18.81 3.63 26.59
N LYS A 327 -20.08 3.55 26.22
CA LYS A 327 -20.56 3.09 24.92
C LYS A 327 -21.51 4.14 24.37
N LYS A 328 -21.19 4.70 23.18
CA LYS A 328 -21.95 5.79 22.55
C LYS A 328 -22.26 6.95 23.52
N GLY A 329 -21.23 7.37 24.27
CA GLY A 329 -21.30 8.45 25.24
C GLY A 329 -21.96 8.11 26.58
N GLN A 330 -22.49 6.90 26.78
CA GLN A 330 -23.10 6.47 28.05
C GLN A 330 -22.11 5.63 28.85
N ILE A 331 -21.90 5.98 30.11
CA ILE A 331 -21.02 5.22 31.00
C ILE A 331 -21.71 3.89 31.32
N ILE A 332 -21.03 2.79 31.05
CA ILE A 332 -21.52 1.43 31.28
C ILE A 332 -20.81 0.72 32.45
N LYS A 333 -19.57 1.09 32.76
CA LYS A 333 -18.77 0.44 33.78
C LYS A 333 -17.74 1.40 34.38
N LYS A 334 -17.46 1.27 35.68
CA LYS A 334 -16.31 1.90 36.35
C LYS A 334 -15.40 0.81 36.83
N VAL A 335 -14.11 0.86 36.50
CA VAL A 335 -13.12 -0.17 36.79
C VAL A 335 -11.85 0.42 37.37
N PRO A 336 -11.08 -0.32 38.18
CA PRO A 336 -9.72 0.07 38.55
C PRO A 336 -8.83 0.25 37.32
N GLU A 337 -7.83 1.13 37.39
CA GLU A 337 -6.91 1.38 36.26
C GLU A 337 -6.21 0.09 35.79
N SER A 338 -5.87 -0.82 36.73
CA SER A 338 -5.23 -2.10 36.41
C SER A 338 -6.09 -3.07 35.59
N GLU A 339 -7.41 -2.91 35.58
CA GLU A 339 -8.34 -3.81 34.89
C GLU A 339 -8.93 -3.20 33.61
N VAL A 340 -8.55 -1.94 33.30
CA VAL A 340 -9.23 -1.16 32.27
C VAL A 340 -9.06 -1.75 30.86
N LEU A 341 -7.85 -2.26 30.55
CA LEU A 341 -7.56 -2.84 29.25
C LEU A 341 -8.40 -4.11 29.00
N ASP A 342 -8.36 -5.03 29.95
CA ASP A 342 -9.08 -6.31 29.79
C ASP A 342 -10.61 -6.08 29.79
N SER A 343 -11.10 -5.20 30.65
CA SER A 343 -12.51 -4.83 30.65
C SER A 343 -12.95 -4.14 29.35
N LEU A 344 -12.10 -3.32 28.74
CA LEU A 344 -12.37 -2.73 27.42
C LEU A 344 -12.44 -3.81 26.32
N MET A 345 -11.49 -4.74 26.32
CA MET A 345 -11.48 -5.84 25.35
C MET A 345 -12.72 -6.73 25.47
N GLU A 346 -13.12 -7.09 26.71
CA GLU A 346 -14.36 -7.85 26.95
C GLU A 346 -15.61 -7.14 26.37
N GLU A 347 -15.69 -5.82 26.48
CA GLU A 347 -16.82 -5.08 25.94
C GLU A 347 -16.74 -4.91 24.41
N ILE A 348 -15.54 -4.84 23.84
CA ILE A 348 -15.32 -4.85 22.36
C ILE A 348 -15.72 -6.20 21.77
N ASP A 349 -15.44 -7.31 22.46
CA ASP A 349 -15.80 -8.65 21.98
C ASP A 349 -17.33 -8.84 21.88
N LYS A 350 -18.10 -8.10 22.68
CA LYS A 350 -19.57 -8.13 22.67
C LYS A 350 -20.20 -7.26 21.56
N LEU A 351 -19.38 -6.47 20.81
CA LEU A 351 -19.82 -5.67 19.66
C LEU A 351 -19.75 -6.47 18.37
#